data_e6a3fec8bc36920a8f1356cd35958f0c
#
_entry.id   e6a3fec8bc36920a8f1356cd35958f0c
#
_cell.length_a   1.000
_cell.length_b   1.000
_cell.length_c   1.000
_cell.angle_alpha   90.00
_cell.angle_beta   90.00
_cell.angle_gamma   90.00
#
_symmetry.space_group_name_H-M   'P 1'
#
loop_
_entity.id
_entity.type
_entity.pdbx_description
1 polymer ?
#
loop_
_entity_poly.entity_id
_entity_poly.type
_entity_poly.pdbx_seq_one_letter_code
_entity_poly.pdbx_strand_id
1 'polypeptide(L)'
;EFWTGYHSDTVYAMEGYFPPKDRKTAEKVSFINYLDLKNKSKCKILDIGTGAGQFVKLCNSLGHTATGTEVQKRLDDPVYKIHQHYDLKLFELQLMPSEYVKLPDTYDVITLLRTQFNDIRTREYKEADWHYWKDNMFDYLNPGGQLFLKTNLKFQKSVIGGMQTEIMKAFGKPIKGFNSYTYHFTKH
;
A
#
# COMPACT_ATOMS: atom_id res chain seq x y z
N GLU A 1 3.92 4.77 -27.94
CA GLU A 1 4.23 6.22 -27.91
C GLU A 1 3.95 6.91 -26.56
N PHE A 2 3.32 6.25 -25.59
CA PHE A 2 3.01 6.81 -24.26
C PHE A 2 4.20 6.93 -23.31
N TRP A 3 5.36 6.40 -23.67
CA TRP A 3 6.44 6.11 -22.71
C TRP A 3 7.76 6.79 -22.97
N THR A 4 7.85 7.64 -23.98
CA THR A 4 9.07 8.40 -24.31
C THR A 4 9.07 9.73 -23.55
N GLY A 5 9.81 9.83 -22.48
CA GLY A 5 9.99 11.08 -21.73
C GLY A 5 10.07 10.94 -20.21
N TYR A 6 10.07 9.72 -19.67
CA TYR A 6 10.09 9.47 -18.25
C TYR A 6 11.50 9.42 -17.68
N HIS A 7 11.65 9.96 -16.47
CA HIS A 7 12.86 9.76 -15.66
C HIS A 7 13.10 8.25 -15.47
N SER A 8 14.38 7.87 -15.46
CA SER A 8 14.83 6.47 -15.34
C SER A 8 14.16 5.70 -14.18
N ASP A 9 13.84 6.38 -13.08
CA ASP A 9 13.18 5.79 -11.92
C ASP A 9 11.73 5.40 -12.19
N THR A 10 11.04 6.17 -13.03
CA THR A 10 9.66 5.90 -13.43
C THR A 10 9.57 4.71 -14.39
N VAL A 11 10.46 4.68 -15.39
CA VAL A 11 10.55 3.54 -16.32
C VAL A 11 10.88 2.26 -15.57
N TYR A 12 11.83 2.29 -14.65
CA TYR A 12 12.16 1.14 -13.80
C TYR A 12 10.99 0.70 -12.92
N ALA A 13 10.21 1.65 -12.39
CA ALA A 13 9.01 1.32 -11.63
C ALA A 13 7.96 0.63 -12.48
N MET A 14 7.81 1.04 -13.75
CA MET A 14 6.82 0.49 -14.69
C MET A 14 7.21 -0.88 -15.26
N GLU A 15 8.50 -1.14 -15.50
CA GLU A 15 8.98 -2.41 -16.05
C GLU A 15 8.48 -3.66 -15.30
N GLY A 16 8.16 -3.54 -14.00
CA GLY A 16 7.63 -4.64 -13.22
C GLY A 16 6.16 -4.95 -13.44
N TYR A 17 5.42 -4.16 -14.24
CA TYR A 17 4.00 -4.34 -14.51
C TYR A 17 3.69 -4.96 -15.87
N PHE A 18 4.70 -5.12 -16.73
CA PHE A 18 4.54 -5.65 -18.08
C PHE A 18 5.41 -6.89 -18.30
N PRO A 19 4.98 -7.83 -19.14
CA PRO A 19 5.81 -8.95 -19.56
C PRO A 19 7.11 -8.45 -20.25
N PRO A 20 8.22 -9.13 -20.05
CA PRO A 20 8.41 -10.37 -19.29
C PRO A 20 8.65 -10.18 -17.77
N LYS A 21 8.54 -8.97 -17.25
CA LYS A 21 8.86 -8.65 -15.84
C LYS A 21 7.60 -8.41 -15.00
N ASP A 22 6.58 -9.19 -15.14
CA ASP A 22 5.29 -9.08 -14.44
C ASP A 22 5.32 -9.49 -12.95
N ARG A 23 6.53 -9.54 -12.35
CA ARG A 23 6.74 -9.91 -10.94
C ARG A 23 5.88 -9.12 -9.95
N LYS A 24 5.52 -7.87 -10.27
CA LYS A 24 4.67 -7.05 -9.42
C LYS A 24 3.22 -7.52 -9.46
N THR A 25 2.74 -8.01 -10.60
CA THR A 25 1.44 -8.65 -10.73
C THR A 25 1.39 -9.93 -9.92
N ALA A 26 2.38 -10.81 -10.07
CA ALA A 26 2.48 -12.05 -9.29
C ALA A 26 2.49 -11.78 -7.78
N GLU A 27 3.20 -10.73 -7.35
CA GLU A 27 3.21 -10.31 -5.95
C GLU A 27 1.81 -9.85 -5.49
N LYS A 28 1.10 -9.04 -6.27
CA LYS A 28 -0.27 -8.61 -5.93
C LYS A 28 -1.25 -9.79 -5.85
N VAL A 29 -1.13 -10.74 -6.76
CA VAL A 29 -1.90 -11.99 -6.72
C VAL A 29 -1.59 -12.79 -5.45
N SER A 30 -0.33 -12.82 -5.00
CA SER A 30 0.01 -13.50 -3.73
C SER A 30 -0.65 -12.85 -2.52
N PHE A 31 -0.82 -11.53 -2.50
CA PHE A 31 -1.56 -10.84 -1.43
C PHE A 31 -3.06 -11.14 -1.48
N ILE A 32 -3.65 -11.17 -2.67
CA ILE A 32 -5.05 -11.55 -2.88
C ILE A 32 -5.30 -12.95 -2.32
N ASN A 33 -4.40 -13.90 -2.60
CA ASN A 33 -4.51 -15.26 -2.09
C ASN A 33 -4.29 -15.32 -0.56
N TYR A 34 -3.32 -14.58 -0.03
CA TYR A 34 -3.04 -14.55 1.40
C TYR A 34 -4.20 -13.95 2.22
N LEU A 35 -4.82 -12.89 1.71
CA LEU A 35 -5.99 -12.25 2.32
C LEU A 35 -7.30 -12.99 2.03
N ASP A 36 -7.22 -14.09 1.28
CA ASP A 36 -8.35 -14.91 0.85
C ASP A 36 -9.45 -14.13 0.11
N LEU A 37 -9.05 -13.09 -0.63
CA LEU A 37 -10.02 -12.21 -1.30
C LEU A 37 -10.82 -12.91 -2.40
N LYS A 38 -10.28 -13.98 -3.00
CA LYS A 38 -11.00 -14.75 -4.02
C LYS A 38 -12.25 -15.45 -3.50
N ASN A 39 -12.24 -15.84 -2.22
CA ASN A 39 -13.29 -16.61 -1.57
C ASN A 39 -14.21 -15.75 -0.70
N LYS A 40 -13.84 -14.48 -0.49
CA LYS A 40 -14.69 -13.54 0.27
C LYS A 40 -15.84 -13.04 -0.59
N SER A 41 -16.96 -12.79 0.07
CA SER A 41 -18.03 -11.96 -0.47
C SER A 41 -17.50 -10.58 -0.84
N LYS A 42 -18.30 -9.76 -1.52
CA LYS A 42 -17.91 -8.40 -1.90
C LYS A 42 -17.39 -7.60 -0.71
N CYS A 43 -16.09 -7.25 -0.74
CA CYS A 43 -15.42 -6.43 0.26
C CYS A 43 -15.25 -4.99 -0.22
N LYS A 44 -15.24 -4.06 0.72
CA LYS A 44 -14.79 -2.69 0.53
C LYS A 44 -13.32 -2.58 0.91
N ILE A 45 -12.47 -2.24 -0.04
CA ILE A 45 -11.00 -2.30 0.08
C ILE A 45 -10.39 -0.93 -0.14
N LEU A 46 -9.45 -0.54 0.72
CA LEU A 46 -8.60 0.63 0.55
C LEU A 46 -7.13 0.19 0.36
N ASP A 47 -6.50 0.65 -0.72
CA ASP A 47 -5.06 0.44 -0.94
C ASP A 47 -4.32 1.78 -0.84
N ILE A 48 -3.62 2.00 0.27
CA ILE A 48 -2.93 3.27 0.56
C ILE A 48 -1.56 3.30 -0.13
N GLY A 49 -1.32 4.33 -0.94
CA GLY A 49 -0.14 4.45 -1.77
C GLY A 49 -0.13 3.40 -2.89
N THR A 50 -1.24 3.33 -3.62
CA THR A 50 -1.54 2.26 -4.58
C THR A 50 -0.58 2.19 -5.79
N GLY A 51 0.22 3.22 -6.01
CA GLY A 51 1.11 3.29 -7.17
C GLY A 51 0.31 3.31 -8.47
N ALA A 52 0.58 2.39 -9.38
CA ALA A 52 -0.15 2.28 -10.66
C ALA A 52 -1.57 1.67 -10.53
N GLY A 53 -2.09 1.47 -9.31
CA GLY A 53 -3.45 0.98 -9.06
C GLY A 53 -3.69 -0.50 -9.39
N GLN A 54 -2.63 -1.27 -9.62
CA GLN A 54 -2.75 -2.65 -10.07
C GLN A 54 -3.50 -3.55 -9.07
N PHE A 55 -3.24 -3.38 -7.76
CA PHE A 55 -3.94 -4.15 -6.73
C PHE A 55 -5.43 -3.79 -6.70
N VAL A 56 -5.74 -2.49 -6.78
CA VAL A 56 -7.13 -1.99 -6.88
C VAL A 56 -7.84 -2.58 -8.09
N LYS A 57 -7.17 -2.57 -9.28
CA LYS A 57 -7.72 -3.16 -10.50
C LYS A 57 -8.02 -4.64 -10.34
N LEU A 58 -7.11 -5.41 -9.77
CA LEU A 58 -7.29 -6.85 -9.54
C LEU A 58 -8.45 -7.12 -8.58
N CYS A 59 -8.55 -6.37 -7.47
CA CYS A 59 -9.66 -6.50 -6.52
C CYS A 59 -11.01 -6.17 -7.16
N ASN A 60 -11.09 -5.10 -7.96
CA ASN A 60 -12.32 -4.74 -8.68
C ASN A 60 -12.70 -5.83 -9.71
N SER A 61 -11.72 -6.46 -10.38
CA SER A 61 -11.96 -7.57 -11.31
C SER A 61 -12.48 -8.85 -10.62
N LEU A 62 -12.26 -8.97 -9.31
CA LEU A 62 -12.82 -10.05 -8.47
C LEU A 62 -14.21 -9.72 -7.90
N GLY A 63 -14.78 -8.55 -8.25
CA GLY A 63 -16.12 -8.14 -7.79
C GLY A 63 -16.11 -7.34 -6.48
N HIS A 64 -14.95 -7.02 -5.91
CA HIS A 64 -14.86 -6.13 -4.74
C HIS A 64 -15.06 -4.66 -5.13
N THR A 65 -15.19 -3.80 -4.13
CA THR A 65 -15.17 -2.35 -4.30
C THR A 65 -13.86 -1.81 -3.73
N ALA A 66 -12.86 -1.69 -4.58
CA ALA A 66 -11.55 -1.22 -4.17
C ALA A 66 -11.30 0.23 -4.62
N THR A 67 -10.69 1.01 -3.72
CA THR A 67 -10.27 2.40 -3.93
C THR A 67 -8.79 2.52 -3.58
N GLY A 68 -8.05 3.34 -4.31
CA GLY A 68 -6.65 3.62 -4.03
C GLY A 68 -6.43 5.02 -3.49
N THR A 69 -5.26 5.24 -2.88
CA THR A 69 -4.79 6.59 -2.55
C THR A 69 -3.39 6.84 -3.08
N GLU A 70 -3.10 8.11 -3.35
CA GLU A 70 -1.75 8.57 -3.65
C GLU A 70 -1.54 10.01 -3.17
N VAL A 71 -0.28 10.42 -3.07
CA VAL A 71 0.06 11.81 -2.77
C VAL A 71 -0.16 12.69 -4.01
N GLN A 72 -0.58 13.95 -3.83
CA GLN A 72 -0.91 14.88 -4.93
C GLN A 72 0.19 14.96 -5.99
N LYS A 73 1.46 15.10 -5.58
CA LYS A 73 2.59 15.14 -6.51
C LYS A 73 2.61 13.99 -7.52
N ARG A 74 2.02 12.86 -7.19
CA ARG A 74 1.96 11.70 -8.06
C ARG A 74 0.69 11.63 -8.87
N LEU A 75 -0.41 12.20 -8.40
CA LEU A 75 -1.64 12.28 -9.18
C LEU A 75 -1.44 13.12 -10.46
N ASP A 76 -0.53 14.08 -10.43
CA ASP A 76 -0.15 14.90 -11.59
C ASP A 76 0.86 14.21 -12.54
N ASP A 77 1.46 13.09 -12.12
CA ASP A 77 2.43 12.34 -12.91
C ASP A 77 1.72 11.53 -14.01
N PRO A 78 2.16 11.61 -15.27
CA PRO A 78 1.60 10.83 -16.38
C PRO A 78 1.50 9.32 -16.16
N VAL A 79 2.36 8.73 -15.29
CA VAL A 79 2.24 7.32 -14.86
C VAL A 79 0.87 7.05 -14.24
N TYR A 80 0.29 8.04 -13.60
CA TYR A 80 -1.01 7.94 -12.95
C TYR A 80 -2.19 8.10 -13.91
N LYS A 81 -1.97 8.55 -15.15
CA LYS A 81 -3.00 8.48 -16.21
C LYS A 81 -3.45 7.05 -16.49
N ILE A 82 -2.68 6.05 -16.08
CA ILE A 82 -3.09 4.64 -16.10
C ILE A 82 -4.36 4.44 -15.25
N HIS A 83 -4.51 5.15 -14.13
CA HIS A 83 -5.72 5.09 -13.33
C HIS A 83 -6.96 5.53 -14.10
N GLN A 84 -6.83 6.60 -14.88
CA GLN A 84 -7.92 7.10 -15.74
C GLN A 84 -8.27 6.08 -16.82
N HIS A 85 -7.27 5.43 -17.42
CA HIS A 85 -7.48 4.40 -18.42
C HIS A 85 -8.25 3.17 -17.87
N TYR A 86 -8.05 2.85 -16.59
CA TYR A 86 -8.73 1.73 -15.91
C TYR A 86 -9.96 2.14 -15.10
N ASP A 87 -10.38 3.41 -15.15
CA ASP A 87 -11.48 3.97 -14.37
C ASP A 87 -11.37 3.63 -12.86
N LEU A 88 -10.16 3.80 -12.30
CA LEU A 88 -9.92 3.52 -10.90
C LEU A 88 -10.27 4.72 -10.04
N LYS A 89 -11.00 4.47 -8.96
CA LYS A 89 -11.27 5.49 -7.94
C LYS A 89 -10.02 5.71 -7.09
N LEU A 90 -9.55 6.95 -7.07
CA LEU A 90 -8.43 7.39 -6.23
C LEU A 90 -8.79 8.67 -5.50
N PHE A 91 -8.16 8.89 -4.35
CA PHE A 91 -8.15 10.19 -3.68
C PHE A 91 -6.76 10.49 -3.09
N GLU A 92 -6.54 11.77 -2.84
CA GLU A 92 -5.28 12.21 -2.25
C GLU A 92 -5.21 11.78 -0.79
N LEU A 93 -4.06 11.20 -0.41
CA LEU A 93 -3.73 10.90 0.96
C LEU A 93 -2.22 10.93 1.18
N GLN A 94 -1.81 11.66 2.20
CA GLN A 94 -0.45 11.70 2.68
C GLN A 94 -0.39 11.18 4.13
N LEU A 95 0.48 10.21 4.39
CA LEU A 95 0.71 9.68 5.73
C LEU A 95 1.86 10.43 6.40
N MET A 96 1.63 10.97 7.59
CA MET A 96 2.63 11.67 8.39
C MET A 96 2.72 11.05 9.79
N PRO A 97 3.93 11.05 10.42
CA PRO A 97 4.05 10.62 11.81
C PRO A 97 3.14 11.41 12.73
N SER A 98 2.47 10.73 13.66
CA SER A 98 1.59 11.33 14.69
C SER A 98 0.46 12.22 14.15
N GLU A 99 0.14 12.17 12.86
CA GLU A 99 -1.01 12.85 12.29
C GLU A 99 -2.19 11.89 12.10
N TYR A 100 -3.38 12.34 12.50
CA TYR A 100 -4.61 11.57 12.29
C TYR A 100 -5.02 11.62 10.83
N VAL A 101 -5.12 10.46 10.22
CA VAL A 101 -5.57 10.30 8.83
C VAL A 101 -7.09 10.25 8.82
N LYS A 102 -7.72 11.16 8.08
CA LYS A 102 -9.17 11.13 7.85
C LYS A 102 -9.46 10.38 6.57
N LEU A 103 -10.13 9.24 6.69
CA LEU A 103 -10.62 8.47 5.55
C LEU A 103 -12.11 8.76 5.32
N PRO A 104 -12.59 8.69 4.07
CA PRO A 104 -13.96 9.05 3.73
C PRO A 104 -14.99 7.98 4.15
N ASP A 105 -14.54 6.79 4.55
CA ASP A 105 -15.42 5.66 4.79
C ASP A 105 -14.78 4.60 5.68
N THR A 106 -15.51 3.53 6.01
CA THR A 106 -14.97 2.32 6.65
C THR A 106 -14.75 1.21 5.62
N TYR A 107 -13.86 0.27 5.93
CA TYR A 107 -13.37 -0.75 5.00
C TYR A 107 -13.30 -2.13 5.64
N ASP A 108 -13.46 -3.15 4.83
CA ASP A 108 -13.26 -4.54 5.25
C ASP A 108 -11.78 -4.92 5.19
N VAL A 109 -11.03 -4.28 4.28
CA VAL A 109 -9.58 -4.49 4.14
C VAL A 109 -8.90 -3.15 3.84
N ILE A 110 -7.86 -2.83 4.61
CA ILE A 110 -6.93 -1.74 4.33
C ILE A 110 -5.56 -2.34 4.03
N THR A 111 -4.97 -1.98 2.89
CA THR A 111 -3.64 -2.46 2.49
C THR A 111 -2.67 -1.30 2.31
N LEU A 112 -1.39 -1.54 2.62
CA LEU A 112 -0.25 -0.68 2.31
C LEU A 112 0.83 -1.57 1.70
N LEU A 113 0.88 -1.60 0.37
CA LEU A 113 1.73 -2.53 -0.36
C LEU A 113 2.97 -1.82 -0.89
N ARG A 114 4.04 -1.82 -0.09
CA ARG A 114 5.30 -1.10 -0.34
C ARG A 114 5.14 0.42 -0.35
N THR A 115 4.13 0.92 0.35
CA THR A 115 3.90 2.34 0.53
C THR A 115 5.13 3.01 1.13
N GLN A 116 5.49 4.15 0.60
CA GLN A 116 6.53 4.98 1.13
C GLN A 116 5.91 5.90 2.19
N PHE A 117 6.23 5.64 3.45
CA PHE A 117 5.89 6.56 4.52
C PHE A 117 6.73 7.83 4.37
N ASN A 118 6.09 8.98 4.44
CA ASN A 118 6.62 10.25 4.00
C ASN A 118 7.96 10.63 4.58
N ASP A 119 8.72 11.20 3.68
CA ASP A 119 9.98 11.89 3.89
C ASP A 119 10.87 11.29 4.99
N ILE A 120 11.22 10.05 4.76
CA ILE A 120 12.11 9.22 5.57
C ILE A 120 13.42 9.96 5.91
N ARG A 121 13.75 11.00 5.16
CA ARG A 121 14.97 11.80 5.37
C ARG A 121 14.83 12.81 6.50
N THR A 122 13.61 13.27 6.76
CA THR A 122 13.35 14.36 7.71
C THR A 122 12.43 13.98 8.86
N ARG A 123 11.60 12.93 8.72
CA ARG A 123 10.63 12.50 9.73
C ARG A 123 10.56 10.98 9.82
N GLU A 124 11.32 10.42 10.74
CA GLU A 124 11.30 8.99 11.02
C GLU A 124 10.11 8.61 11.88
N TYR A 125 9.36 7.60 11.46
CA TYR A 125 8.36 6.95 12.30
C TYR A 125 9.04 6.26 13.48
N LYS A 126 8.68 6.63 14.70
CA LYS A 126 9.07 5.96 15.94
C LYS A 126 8.05 4.89 16.32
N GLU A 127 8.38 4.08 17.29
CA GLU A 127 7.47 3.03 17.81
C GLU A 127 6.06 3.58 18.11
N ALA A 128 5.99 4.71 18.81
CA ALA A 128 4.72 5.37 19.13
C ALA A 128 3.92 5.81 17.88
N ASP A 129 4.60 6.29 16.83
CA ASP A 129 3.95 6.67 15.57
C ASP A 129 3.34 5.46 14.86
N TRP A 130 4.01 4.31 14.92
CA TRP A 130 3.49 3.07 14.34
C TRP A 130 2.24 2.57 15.07
N HIS A 131 2.22 2.64 16.41
CA HIS A 131 1.03 2.32 17.21
C HIS A 131 -0.12 3.27 16.88
N TYR A 132 0.16 4.59 16.93
CA TYR A 132 -0.82 5.62 16.62
C TYR A 132 -1.42 5.43 15.22
N TRP A 133 -0.57 5.21 14.22
CA TRP A 133 -1.00 4.95 12.85
C TRP A 133 -1.87 3.69 12.75
N LYS A 134 -1.48 2.60 13.38
CA LYS A 134 -2.27 1.35 13.37
C LYS A 134 -3.64 1.57 14.00
N ASP A 135 -3.69 2.22 15.15
CA ASP A 135 -4.94 2.47 15.87
C ASP A 135 -5.86 3.37 15.06
N ASN A 136 -5.31 4.40 14.42
CA ASN A 136 -6.05 5.24 13.49
C ASN A 136 -6.61 4.44 12.29
N MET A 137 -5.84 3.53 11.69
CA MET A 137 -6.37 2.64 10.64
C MET A 137 -7.49 1.73 11.16
N PHE A 138 -7.39 1.30 12.40
CA PHE A 138 -8.42 0.48 13.04
C PHE A 138 -9.74 1.22 13.22
N ASP A 139 -9.74 2.55 13.41
CA ASP A 139 -10.98 3.34 13.46
C ASP A 139 -11.80 3.18 12.17
N TYR A 140 -11.12 2.99 11.04
CA TYR A 140 -11.73 2.84 9.73
C TYR A 140 -11.92 1.39 9.26
N LEU A 141 -11.57 0.40 10.07
CA LEU A 141 -11.90 -0.99 9.76
C LEU A 141 -13.30 -1.37 10.30
N ASN A 142 -14.06 -2.06 9.50
CA ASN A 142 -15.27 -2.75 9.95
C ASN A 142 -14.92 -3.84 10.99
N PRO A 143 -15.84 -4.28 11.86
CA PRO A 143 -15.64 -5.45 12.71
C PRO A 143 -15.21 -6.68 11.88
N GLY A 144 -14.16 -7.37 12.29
CA GLY A 144 -13.54 -8.45 11.50
C GLY A 144 -12.68 -7.99 10.32
N GLY A 145 -12.58 -6.67 10.10
CA GLY A 145 -11.77 -6.09 9.02
C GLY A 145 -10.27 -6.32 9.21
N GLN A 146 -9.54 -6.25 8.12
CA GLN A 146 -8.13 -6.62 8.05
C GLN A 146 -7.25 -5.44 7.64
N LEU A 147 -6.15 -5.22 8.36
CA LEU A 147 -5.08 -4.30 8.00
C LEU A 147 -3.84 -5.09 7.57
N PHE A 148 -3.38 -4.89 6.34
CA PHE A 148 -2.21 -5.56 5.80
C PHE A 148 -1.15 -4.55 5.38
N LEU A 149 -0.01 -4.59 6.05
CA LEU A 149 1.13 -3.71 5.81
C LEU A 149 2.30 -4.50 5.26
N LYS A 150 2.85 -4.07 4.14
CA LYS A 150 4.12 -4.53 3.59
C LYS A 150 5.03 -3.34 3.31
N THR A 151 6.15 -3.28 4.00
CA THR A 151 7.12 -2.19 3.81
C THR A 151 7.99 -2.37 2.56
N ASN A 152 8.59 -1.29 2.08
CA ASN A 152 9.49 -1.33 0.92
C ASN A 152 10.92 -1.72 1.33
N LEU A 153 11.46 -2.81 0.74
CA LEU A 153 12.81 -3.31 1.01
C LEU A 153 13.95 -2.31 0.71
N LYS A 154 13.79 -1.47 -0.30
CA LYS A 154 14.83 -0.48 -0.67
C LYS A 154 15.08 0.52 0.45
N PHE A 155 14.03 0.91 1.16
CA PHE A 155 14.13 1.80 2.32
C PHE A 155 14.73 1.12 3.54
N GLN A 156 14.74 -0.21 3.58
CA GLN A 156 15.31 -0.98 4.67
C GLN A 156 16.84 -0.95 4.70
N LYS A 157 17.51 -0.73 3.55
CA LYS A 157 18.97 -0.87 3.45
C LYS A 157 19.76 0.44 3.56
N SER A 158 19.21 1.59 3.18
CA SER A 158 20.01 2.81 2.95
C SER A 158 19.88 3.92 4.00
N VAL A 159 18.84 3.91 4.85
CA VAL A 159 18.62 4.99 5.84
C VAL A 159 18.30 4.45 7.24
N ILE A 160 18.26 3.08 7.52
CA ILE A 160 17.08 2.63 8.20
C ILE A 160 17.31 1.36 9.03
N GLY A 161 18.41 1.20 9.58
CA GLY A 161 18.51 0.36 10.77
C GLY A 161 17.51 0.80 11.85
N GLY A 162 17.21 2.10 11.92
CA GLY A 162 16.28 2.70 12.86
C GLY A 162 14.81 2.36 12.59
N MET A 163 14.29 2.58 11.38
CA MET A 163 12.85 2.38 11.11
C MET A 163 12.41 0.91 11.19
N GLN A 164 13.28 -0.01 10.79
CA GLN A 164 13.03 -1.45 10.97
C GLN A 164 12.93 -1.82 12.44
N THR A 165 13.83 -1.25 13.25
CA THR A 165 13.82 -1.46 14.69
C THR A 165 12.55 -0.90 15.30
N GLU A 166 12.13 0.30 14.93
CA GLU A 166 10.93 0.94 15.47
C GLU A 166 9.64 0.20 15.09
N ILE A 167 9.50 -0.25 13.82
CA ILE A 167 8.32 -1.05 13.42
C ILE A 167 8.32 -2.43 14.09
N MET A 168 9.49 -3.04 14.32
CA MET A 168 9.58 -4.31 15.04
C MET A 168 9.31 -4.15 16.53
N LYS A 169 9.66 -3.03 17.14
CA LYS A 169 9.26 -2.72 18.53
C LYS A 169 7.74 -2.60 18.63
N ALA A 170 7.13 -1.87 17.69
CA ALA A 170 5.68 -1.65 17.67
C ALA A 170 4.89 -2.94 17.41
N PHE A 171 5.32 -3.77 16.46
CA PHE A 171 4.50 -4.87 15.93
C PHE A 171 5.13 -6.26 16.11
N GLY A 172 6.31 -6.34 16.71
CA GLY A 172 7.02 -7.60 16.89
C GLY A 172 7.60 -8.17 15.59
N LYS A 173 7.67 -9.50 15.51
CA LYS A 173 8.25 -10.19 14.35
C LYS A 173 7.31 -10.13 13.14
N PRO A 174 7.83 -9.83 11.94
CA PRO A 174 7.04 -9.85 10.71
C PRO A 174 6.57 -11.28 10.35
N ILE A 175 5.54 -11.35 9.52
CA ILE A 175 5.00 -12.60 8.99
C ILE A 175 6.08 -13.31 8.15
N LYS A 176 6.25 -14.61 8.36
CA LYS A 176 7.13 -15.43 7.53
C LYS A 176 6.54 -15.64 6.13
N GLY A 177 7.43 -15.83 5.14
CA GLY A 177 7.01 -16.11 3.75
C GLY A 177 6.99 -14.91 2.83
N PHE A 178 7.18 -13.70 3.35
CA PHE A 178 7.32 -12.50 2.55
C PHE A 178 8.75 -11.93 2.63
N ASN A 179 9.29 -11.45 1.50
CA ASN A 179 10.66 -10.93 1.40
C ASN A 179 10.84 -9.53 1.99
N SER A 180 9.97 -9.10 2.91
CA SER A 180 9.99 -7.78 3.54
C SER A 180 9.26 -7.82 4.88
N TYR A 181 9.40 -6.75 5.67
CA TYR A 181 8.63 -6.60 6.89
C TYR A 181 7.15 -6.47 6.53
N THR A 182 6.41 -7.53 6.82
CA THR A 182 5.00 -7.67 6.48
C THR A 182 4.24 -7.98 7.77
N TYR A 183 3.13 -7.28 7.97
CA TYR A 183 2.27 -7.41 9.15
C TYR A 183 0.82 -7.53 8.73
N HIS A 184 0.06 -8.29 9.48
CA HIS A 184 -1.35 -8.49 9.27
C HIS A 184 -2.07 -8.42 10.60
N PHE A 185 -3.10 -7.59 10.68
CA PHE A 185 -3.90 -7.37 11.88
C PHE A 185 -5.37 -7.55 11.54
N THR A 186 -6.13 -8.08 12.48
CA THR A 186 -7.60 -8.18 12.38
C THR A 186 -8.22 -7.36 13.50
N LYS A 187 -9.21 -6.56 13.18
CA LYS A 187 -10.03 -5.85 14.16
C LYS A 187 -11.04 -6.81 14.77
N HIS A 188 -10.94 -7.03 16.06
CA HIS A 188 -11.88 -7.84 16.85
C HIS A 188 -13.04 -7.02 17.36
#